data_fd0513af1db805e19321876289d44dd2
#
_entry.id   fd0513af1db805e19321876289d44dd2
#
_cell.length_a   1.000
_cell.length_b   1.000
_cell.length_c   1.000
_cell.angle_alpha   90.00
_cell.angle_beta   90.00
_cell.angle_gamma   90.00
#
_symmetry.space_group_name_H-M   'P 1'
#
loop_
_entity.id
_entity.type
_entity.pdbx_description
1 polymer ?
#
loop_
_entity_poly.entity_id
_entity_poly.type
_entity_poly.pdbx_seq_one_letter_code
_entity_poly.pdbx_strand_id
1 'polypeptide(L)'
;CSREPKAIHEEMKVVSDYNSRCRNKFLRIEIGIAPQDEKKLPVSELMRISHLFAKRMGLDNHQWVAVTHKDTDNKHIHIIANRISLYGEVYDTTFVSNRAAKVAEEISREEGLTIATEVKAERKHQKAKANPTREQMKQPVQKICYAQLEKYKGTGIPGPSLLLYSLSK
;
A
#
# COMPACT_ATOMS: atom_id res chain seq x y z
N CYS A 1 -22.87 22.59 1.56
CA CYS A 1 -22.65 21.21 2.05
C CYS A 1 -22.59 21.23 3.56
N SER A 2 -23.40 20.42 4.25
CA SER A 2 -23.36 20.30 5.71
C SER A 2 -22.06 19.65 6.13
N ARG A 3 -21.48 20.07 7.27
CA ARG A 3 -20.33 19.40 7.88
C ARG A 3 -20.73 18.21 8.76
N GLU A 4 -22.03 18.05 9.03
CA GLU A 4 -22.53 16.96 9.84
C GLU A 4 -22.58 15.65 9.02
N PRO A 5 -21.97 14.55 9.51
CA PRO A 5 -21.87 13.29 8.76
C PRO A 5 -23.23 12.73 8.34
N LYS A 6 -24.25 12.86 9.17
CA LYS A 6 -25.60 12.40 8.87
C LYS A 6 -26.21 13.16 7.70
N ALA A 7 -26.07 14.49 7.67
CA ALA A 7 -26.59 15.31 6.58
C ALA A 7 -25.87 15.03 5.26
N ILE A 8 -24.53 14.84 5.29
CA ILE A 8 -23.76 14.43 4.12
C ILE A 8 -24.26 13.08 3.58
N HIS A 9 -24.49 12.11 4.47
CA HIS A 9 -25.01 10.79 4.08
C HIS A 9 -26.40 10.90 3.43
N GLU A 10 -27.31 11.69 3.99
CA GLU A 10 -28.65 11.88 3.42
C GLU A 10 -28.59 12.55 2.03
N GLU A 11 -27.76 13.59 1.86
CA GLU A 11 -27.53 14.21 0.56
C GLU A 11 -26.99 13.22 -0.48
N MET A 12 -26.01 12.40 -0.10
CA MET A 12 -25.44 11.38 -0.99
C MET A 12 -26.44 10.26 -1.29
N LYS A 13 -27.30 9.93 -0.33
CA LYS A 13 -28.33 8.90 -0.48
C LYS A 13 -29.34 9.27 -1.56
N VAL A 14 -29.77 10.51 -1.62
CA VAL A 14 -30.72 10.99 -2.65
C VAL A 14 -30.22 10.66 -4.05
N VAL A 15 -28.94 10.97 -4.35
CA VAL A 15 -28.34 10.68 -5.67
C VAL A 15 -28.12 9.18 -5.85
N SER A 16 -27.70 8.46 -4.80
CA SER A 16 -27.49 7.02 -4.90
C SER A 16 -28.77 6.25 -5.24
N ASP A 17 -29.93 6.77 -4.88
CA ASP A 17 -31.22 6.15 -5.14
C ASP A 17 -31.68 6.31 -6.60
N TYR A 18 -31.01 7.14 -7.42
CA TYR A 18 -31.27 7.23 -8.86
C TYR A 18 -30.98 5.90 -9.59
N ASN A 19 -30.21 5.01 -9.01
CA ASN A 19 -29.92 3.71 -9.58
C ASN A 19 -30.14 2.58 -8.55
N SER A 20 -31.32 1.97 -8.56
CA SER A 20 -31.70 0.90 -7.64
C SER A 20 -30.97 -0.44 -7.87
N ARG A 21 -30.42 -0.65 -9.09
CA ARG A 21 -29.74 -1.91 -9.46
C ARG A 21 -28.34 -2.02 -8.85
N CYS A 22 -27.69 -0.91 -8.58
CA CYS A 22 -26.36 -0.91 -7.96
C CYS A 22 -26.49 -1.23 -6.47
N ARG A 23 -25.94 -2.35 -6.02
CA ARG A 23 -25.98 -2.76 -4.60
C ARG A 23 -24.99 -1.98 -3.74
N ASN A 24 -23.73 -1.86 -4.20
CA ASN A 24 -22.68 -1.14 -3.50
C ASN A 24 -22.66 0.31 -3.98
N LYS A 25 -23.31 1.19 -3.23
CA LYS A 25 -23.51 2.60 -3.60
C LYS A 25 -22.28 3.47 -3.41
N PHE A 26 -21.38 3.09 -2.51
CA PHE A 26 -20.25 3.93 -2.13
C PHE A 26 -18.91 3.25 -2.38
N LEU A 27 -17.93 4.05 -2.73
CA LEU A 27 -16.52 3.67 -2.87
C LEU A 27 -15.75 4.38 -1.75
N ARG A 28 -15.00 3.62 -0.96
CA ARG A 28 -14.06 4.16 0.01
C ARG A 28 -12.64 4.01 -0.53
N ILE A 29 -11.92 5.11 -0.54
CA ILE A 29 -10.51 5.16 -0.92
C ILE A 29 -9.73 5.71 0.27
N GLU A 30 -8.59 5.11 0.56
CA GLU A 30 -7.68 5.56 1.61
C GLU A 30 -6.34 5.92 0.99
N ILE A 31 -5.87 7.13 1.25
CA ILE A 31 -4.59 7.67 0.79
C ILE A 31 -3.72 7.91 2.02
N GLY A 32 -2.70 7.08 2.21
CA GLY A 32 -1.70 7.26 3.25
C GLY A 32 -0.68 8.33 2.86
N ILE A 33 -0.32 9.18 3.81
CA ILE A 33 0.72 10.20 3.64
C ILE A 33 1.99 9.70 4.33
N ALA A 34 3.11 9.77 3.64
CA ALA A 34 4.39 9.38 4.21
C ALA A 34 4.78 10.35 5.36
N PRO A 35 5.31 9.85 6.49
CA PRO A 35 5.65 10.70 7.65
C PRO A 35 6.55 11.88 7.32
N GLN A 36 7.50 11.70 6.40
CA GLN A 36 8.41 12.76 5.94
C GLN A 36 7.71 13.87 5.15
N ASP A 37 6.54 13.60 4.58
CA ASP A 37 5.77 14.56 3.79
C ASP A 37 4.68 15.27 4.61
N GLU A 38 4.36 14.78 5.81
CA GLU A 38 3.30 15.36 6.65
C GLU A 38 3.51 16.86 6.92
N LYS A 39 4.76 17.29 7.11
CA LYS A 39 5.10 18.70 7.37
C LYS A 39 4.94 19.59 6.14
N LYS A 40 5.06 19.01 4.94
CA LYS A 40 4.92 19.72 3.67
C LYS A 40 3.46 19.90 3.24
N LEU A 41 2.55 19.15 3.86
CA LEU A 41 1.15 19.05 3.46
C LEU A 41 0.20 19.65 4.51
N PRO A 42 0.03 20.99 4.52
CA PRO A 42 -1.01 21.64 5.30
C PRO A 42 -2.39 21.24 4.77
N VAL A 43 -3.45 21.54 5.52
CA VAL A 43 -4.83 21.16 5.17
C VAL A 43 -5.25 21.65 3.78
N SER A 44 -4.83 22.84 3.39
CA SER A 44 -5.10 23.38 2.04
C SER A 44 -4.52 22.51 0.93
N GLU A 45 -3.27 22.04 1.09
CA GLU A 45 -2.63 21.15 0.11
C GLU A 45 -3.30 19.77 0.10
N LEU A 46 -3.69 19.24 1.25
CA LEU A 46 -4.45 17.99 1.32
C LEU A 46 -5.79 18.10 0.60
N MET A 47 -6.48 19.24 0.74
CA MET A 47 -7.71 19.51 -0.02
C MET A 47 -7.44 19.56 -1.53
N ARG A 48 -6.40 20.27 -1.96
CA ARG A 48 -6.01 20.37 -3.37
C ARG A 48 -5.67 18.99 -3.96
N ILE A 49 -4.88 18.21 -3.24
CA ILE A 49 -4.52 16.84 -3.64
C ILE A 49 -5.77 15.95 -3.73
N SER A 50 -6.69 16.06 -2.77
CA SER A 50 -7.95 15.30 -2.79
C SER A 50 -8.80 15.63 -4.02
N HIS A 51 -8.91 16.91 -4.39
CA HIS A 51 -9.61 17.34 -5.59
C HIS A 51 -8.92 16.83 -6.87
N LEU A 52 -7.60 16.95 -6.95
CA LEU A 52 -6.82 16.48 -8.09
C LEU A 52 -6.95 14.96 -8.25
N PHE A 53 -6.89 14.23 -7.13
CA PHE A 53 -7.07 12.78 -7.12
C PHE A 53 -8.48 12.38 -7.58
N ALA A 54 -9.51 12.99 -7.01
CA ALA A 54 -10.90 12.70 -7.38
C ALA A 54 -11.15 12.97 -8.88
N LYS A 55 -10.62 14.07 -9.42
CA LYS A 55 -10.69 14.41 -10.83
C LYS A 55 -10.01 13.37 -11.71
N ARG A 56 -8.77 12.96 -11.39
CA ARG A 56 -8.04 11.94 -12.15
C ARG A 56 -8.66 10.55 -12.06
N MET A 57 -9.38 10.28 -10.97
CA MET A 57 -10.17 9.06 -10.83
C MET A 57 -11.47 9.11 -11.64
N GLY A 58 -11.84 10.24 -12.25
CA GLY A 58 -13.08 10.40 -13.01
C GLY A 58 -14.31 10.56 -12.13
N LEU A 59 -14.16 11.18 -10.97
CA LEU A 59 -15.24 11.43 -10.01
C LEU A 59 -15.87 12.83 -10.16
N ASP A 60 -15.63 13.54 -11.28
CA ASP A 60 -16.11 14.90 -11.50
C ASP A 60 -17.65 15.01 -11.43
N ASN A 61 -18.36 13.99 -11.90
CA ASN A 61 -19.82 13.93 -11.87
C ASN A 61 -20.39 13.11 -10.71
N HIS A 62 -19.55 12.80 -9.72
CA HIS A 62 -19.93 12.03 -8.54
C HIS A 62 -19.82 12.88 -7.28
N GLN A 63 -20.73 12.67 -6.36
CA GLN A 63 -20.59 13.27 -5.04
C GLN A 63 -19.48 12.54 -4.28
N TRP A 64 -18.61 13.31 -3.64
CA TRP A 64 -17.59 12.74 -2.77
C TRP A 64 -17.26 13.69 -1.61
N VAL A 65 -16.73 13.11 -0.54
CA VAL A 65 -16.23 13.83 0.62
C VAL A 65 -14.87 13.28 0.98
N ALA A 66 -13.95 14.17 1.36
CA ALA A 66 -12.64 13.79 1.88
C ALA A 66 -12.54 14.20 3.36
N VAL A 67 -12.03 13.30 4.18
CA VAL A 67 -11.78 13.51 5.60
C VAL A 67 -10.33 13.15 5.89
N THR A 68 -9.63 14.03 6.60
CA THR A 68 -8.27 13.76 7.07
C THR A 68 -8.31 13.46 8.55
N HIS A 69 -7.60 12.41 8.97
CA HIS A 69 -7.39 12.13 10.39
C HIS A 69 -6.01 11.54 10.64
N LYS A 70 -5.62 11.55 11.90
CA LYS A 70 -4.36 11.01 12.38
C LYS A 70 -4.64 10.22 13.65
N ASP A 71 -5.13 9.01 13.49
CA ASP A 71 -5.38 8.03 14.56
C ASP A 71 -4.29 6.96 14.64
N THR A 72 -3.38 6.97 13.68
CA THR A 72 -2.22 6.10 13.59
C THR A 72 -0.95 6.94 13.48
N ASP A 73 0.22 6.30 13.36
CA ASP A 73 1.51 6.98 13.19
C ASP A 73 1.57 7.86 11.92
N ASN A 74 0.69 7.61 10.96
CA ASN A 74 0.67 8.32 9.68
C ASN A 74 -0.68 9.05 9.49
N LYS A 75 -0.63 10.23 8.88
CA LYS A 75 -1.82 10.96 8.44
C LYS A 75 -2.45 10.27 7.21
N HIS A 76 -3.77 10.18 7.20
CA HIS A 76 -4.54 9.56 6.11
C HIS A 76 -5.60 10.53 5.58
N ILE A 77 -5.90 10.41 4.29
CA ILE A 77 -7.09 11.00 3.67
C ILE A 77 -8.04 9.86 3.33
N HIS A 78 -9.25 9.90 3.86
CA HIS A 78 -10.33 9.01 3.43
C HIS A 78 -11.23 9.76 2.46
N ILE A 79 -11.40 9.22 1.25
CA ILE A 79 -12.36 9.70 0.27
C ILE A 79 -13.52 8.71 0.23
N ILE A 80 -14.72 9.20 0.49
CA ILE A 80 -15.97 8.45 0.31
C ILE A 80 -16.66 9.05 -0.89
N ALA A 81 -16.83 8.28 -1.95
CA ALA A 81 -17.46 8.72 -3.18
C ALA A 81 -18.75 7.93 -3.45
N ASN A 82 -19.77 8.63 -3.92
CA ASN A 82 -20.97 8.01 -4.43
C ASN A 82 -20.66 7.38 -5.80
N ARG A 83 -20.92 6.09 -5.94
CA ARG A 83 -20.72 5.39 -7.21
C ARG A 83 -21.78 5.73 -8.26
N ILE A 84 -22.90 6.29 -7.81
CA ILE A 84 -23.93 6.80 -8.72
C ILE A 84 -23.61 8.24 -9.01
N SER A 85 -23.48 8.57 -10.29
CA SER A 85 -23.26 9.93 -10.76
C SER A 85 -24.51 10.78 -10.58
N LEU A 86 -24.37 12.09 -10.73
CA LEU A 86 -25.49 13.03 -10.73
C LEU A 86 -26.50 12.74 -11.88
N TYR A 87 -26.11 11.90 -12.85
CA TYR A 87 -26.93 11.48 -13.99
C TYR A 87 -27.45 10.05 -13.85
N GLY A 88 -27.24 9.38 -12.71
CA GLY A 88 -27.68 8.00 -12.46
C GLY A 88 -26.78 6.91 -13.01
N GLU A 89 -25.62 7.26 -13.59
CA GLU A 89 -24.66 6.31 -14.12
C GLU A 89 -23.84 5.64 -13.00
N VAL A 90 -23.47 4.39 -13.19
CA VAL A 90 -22.69 3.65 -12.20
C VAL A 90 -21.19 3.78 -12.51
N TYR A 91 -20.42 4.26 -11.54
CA TYR A 91 -18.96 4.31 -11.63
C TYR A 91 -18.37 2.92 -11.81
N ASP A 92 -17.53 2.74 -12.81
CA ASP A 92 -16.81 1.49 -13.05
C ASP A 92 -15.72 1.28 -12.00
N THR A 93 -15.85 0.18 -11.24
CA THR A 93 -14.88 -0.22 -10.22
C THR A 93 -13.88 -1.26 -10.70
N THR A 94 -13.87 -1.59 -11.99
CA THR A 94 -12.91 -2.53 -12.58
C THR A 94 -11.48 -2.03 -12.34
N PHE A 95 -10.66 -2.86 -11.68
CA PHE A 95 -9.29 -2.54 -11.30
C PHE A 95 -9.13 -1.18 -10.59
N VAL A 96 -10.14 -0.74 -9.83
CA VAL A 96 -10.15 0.58 -9.18
C VAL A 96 -8.94 0.78 -8.26
N SER A 97 -8.49 -0.25 -7.54
CA SER A 97 -7.31 -0.18 -6.68
C SER A 97 -6.03 0.09 -7.48
N ASN A 98 -5.88 -0.53 -8.65
CA ASN A 98 -4.72 -0.31 -9.51
C ASN A 98 -4.74 1.10 -10.13
N ARG A 99 -5.92 1.57 -10.55
CA ARG A 99 -6.10 2.95 -11.04
C ARG A 99 -5.79 3.96 -9.94
N ALA A 100 -6.30 3.75 -8.74
CA ALA A 100 -6.06 4.62 -7.59
C ALA A 100 -4.56 4.67 -7.22
N ALA A 101 -3.88 3.53 -7.21
CA ALA A 101 -2.45 3.46 -6.94
C ALA A 101 -1.63 4.22 -8.00
N LYS A 102 -1.98 4.07 -9.28
CA LYS A 102 -1.33 4.78 -10.38
C LYS A 102 -1.54 6.30 -10.28
N VAL A 103 -2.76 6.74 -10.05
CA VAL A 103 -3.08 8.16 -9.86
C VAL A 103 -2.35 8.75 -8.65
N ALA A 104 -2.30 8.02 -7.54
CA ALA A 104 -1.56 8.45 -6.36
C ALA A 104 -0.06 8.59 -6.63
N GLU A 105 0.54 7.64 -7.37
CA GLU A 105 1.95 7.69 -7.75
C GLU A 105 2.25 8.87 -8.69
N GLU A 106 1.40 9.14 -9.68
CA GLU A 106 1.52 10.28 -10.60
C GLU A 106 1.50 11.60 -9.83
N ILE A 107 0.53 11.76 -8.92
CA ILE A 107 0.42 12.96 -8.07
C ILE A 107 1.66 13.08 -7.17
N SER A 108 2.10 11.99 -6.54
CA SER A 108 3.29 12.02 -5.67
C SER A 108 4.53 12.46 -6.44
N ARG A 109 4.70 12.02 -7.68
CA ARG A 109 5.83 12.39 -8.53
C ARG A 109 5.79 13.86 -8.94
N GLU A 110 4.62 14.36 -9.32
CA GLU A 110 4.43 15.76 -9.71
C GLU A 110 4.63 16.74 -8.55
N GLU A 111 4.17 16.34 -7.35
CA GLU A 111 4.27 17.17 -6.14
C GLU A 111 5.59 16.99 -5.37
N GLY A 112 6.51 16.16 -5.86
CA GLY A 112 7.76 15.86 -5.16
C GLY A 112 7.56 15.18 -3.80
N LEU A 113 6.53 14.34 -3.70
CA LEU A 113 6.22 13.56 -2.51
C LEU A 113 6.82 12.16 -2.60
N THR A 114 6.84 11.48 -1.46
CA THR A 114 7.36 10.12 -1.36
C THR A 114 6.53 9.13 -2.16
N ILE A 115 7.18 8.36 -3.01
CA ILE A 115 6.55 7.35 -3.85
C ILE A 115 6.51 6.00 -3.13
N ALA A 116 5.31 5.49 -2.88
CA ALA A 116 5.10 4.27 -2.10
C ALA A 116 5.76 3.01 -2.72
N THR A 117 5.85 2.94 -4.04
CA THR A 117 6.51 1.84 -4.75
C THR A 117 8.02 1.84 -4.53
N GLU A 118 8.66 3.01 -4.49
CA GLU A 118 10.08 3.16 -4.21
C GLU A 118 10.41 2.77 -2.77
N VAL A 119 9.63 3.24 -1.79
CA VAL A 119 9.78 2.85 -0.38
C VAL A 119 9.61 1.34 -0.19
N LYS A 120 8.66 0.71 -0.88
CA LYS A 120 8.49 -0.74 -0.83
C LYS A 120 9.69 -1.47 -1.43
N ALA A 121 10.24 -0.98 -2.54
CA ALA A 121 11.43 -1.54 -3.17
C ALA A 121 12.66 -1.44 -2.25
N GLU A 122 12.89 -0.29 -1.64
CA GLU A 122 13.97 -0.08 -0.67
C GLU A 122 13.83 -0.99 0.55
N ARG A 123 12.64 -1.07 1.15
CA ARG A 123 12.37 -1.97 2.29
C ARG A 123 12.60 -3.44 1.92
N LYS A 124 12.21 -3.85 0.72
CA LYS A 124 12.46 -5.21 0.23
C LYS A 124 13.96 -5.47 0.07
N HIS A 125 14.69 -4.50 -0.47
CA HIS A 125 16.14 -4.59 -0.64
C HIS A 125 16.88 -4.64 0.71
N GLN A 126 16.48 -3.81 1.67
CA GLN A 126 17.03 -3.83 3.03
C GLN A 126 16.74 -5.16 3.75
N LYS A 127 15.51 -5.69 3.64
CA LYS A 127 15.17 -7.01 4.20
C LYS A 127 15.95 -8.14 3.54
N ALA A 128 16.18 -8.09 2.24
CA ALA A 128 16.99 -9.07 1.52
C ALA A 128 18.47 -9.03 1.97
N LYS A 129 19.01 -7.84 2.26
CA LYS A 129 20.34 -7.68 2.84
C LYS A 129 20.43 -8.19 4.28
N ALA A 130 19.40 -7.94 5.10
CA ALA A 130 19.35 -8.35 6.50
C ALA A 130 19.10 -9.85 6.69
N ASN A 131 18.37 -10.48 5.77
CA ASN A 131 18.09 -11.91 5.77
C ASN A 131 18.69 -12.54 4.49
N PRO A 132 19.95 -12.98 4.55
CA PRO A 132 20.56 -13.66 3.42
C PRO A 132 19.73 -14.90 3.03
N THR A 133 19.58 -15.13 1.74
CA THR A 133 18.84 -16.29 1.26
C THR A 133 19.46 -17.58 1.80
N ARG A 134 18.63 -18.63 1.92
CA ARG A 134 19.10 -19.96 2.35
C ARG A 134 20.35 -20.40 1.58
N GLU A 135 20.46 -20.03 0.31
CA GLU A 135 21.61 -20.30 -0.56
C GLU A 135 22.88 -19.55 -0.12
N GLN A 136 22.75 -18.27 0.22
CA GLN A 136 23.86 -17.45 0.71
C GLN A 136 24.34 -17.88 2.10
N MET A 137 23.45 -18.46 2.90
CA MET A 137 23.82 -19.06 4.20
C MET A 137 24.45 -20.45 4.07
N LYS A 138 24.09 -21.22 3.05
CA LYS A 138 24.66 -22.57 2.82
C LYS A 138 26.16 -22.54 2.60
N GLN A 139 26.68 -21.62 1.80
CA GLN A 139 28.10 -21.56 1.45
C GLN A 139 29.03 -21.36 2.67
N PRO A 140 28.81 -20.39 3.57
CA PRO A 140 29.64 -20.25 4.76
C PRO A 140 29.56 -21.48 5.68
N VAL A 141 28.36 -22.04 5.88
CA VAL A 141 28.14 -23.22 6.73
C VAL A 141 28.84 -24.44 6.14
N GLN A 142 28.71 -24.67 4.84
CA GLN A 142 29.43 -25.74 4.16
C GLN A 142 30.96 -25.60 4.31
N LYS A 143 31.49 -24.39 4.13
CA LYS A 143 32.92 -24.11 4.28
C LYS A 143 33.44 -24.42 5.69
N ILE A 144 32.66 -24.07 6.71
CA ILE A 144 32.97 -24.41 8.12
C ILE A 144 32.90 -25.92 8.33
N CYS A 145 31.87 -26.59 7.81
CA CYS A 145 31.72 -28.05 7.92
C CYS A 145 32.87 -28.79 7.26
N TYR A 146 33.27 -28.37 6.04
CA TYR A 146 34.42 -28.99 5.35
C TYR A 146 35.72 -28.74 6.10
N ALA A 147 35.97 -27.54 6.62
CA ALA A 147 37.16 -27.24 7.40
C ALA A 147 37.24 -28.08 8.69
N GLN A 148 36.10 -28.35 9.32
CA GLN A 148 36.04 -29.24 10.49
C GLN A 148 36.29 -30.71 10.09
N LEU A 149 35.69 -31.19 9.00
CA LEU A 149 35.90 -32.55 8.50
C LEU A 149 37.37 -32.83 8.15
N GLU A 150 38.08 -31.87 7.57
CA GLU A 150 39.49 -31.97 7.26
C GLU A 150 40.33 -32.13 8.54
N LYS A 151 40.00 -31.46 9.66
CA LYS A 151 40.69 -31.59 10.95
C LYS A 151 40.57 -33.00 11.57
N TYR A 152 39.49 -33.72 11.25
CA TYR A 152 39.26 -35.08 11.77
C TYR A 152 39.65 -36.20 10.79
N LYS A 153 40.07 -35.87 9.58
CA LYS A 153 40.66 -36.87 8.64
C LYS A 153 41.92 -37.47 9.26
N GLY A 154 41.86 -38.77 9.54
CA GLY A 154 43.01 -39.51 10.07
C GLY A 154 43.03 -39.72 11.58
N THR A 155 42.08 -39.20 12.35
CA THR A 155 42.03 -39.36 13.81
C THR A 155 41.24 -40.57 14.31
N GLY A 156 40.62 -41.36 13.41
CA GLY A 156 39.77 -42.53 13.78
C GLY A 156 38.50 -42.18 14.56
N ILE A 157 38.22 -40.91 14.79
CA ILE A 157 37.00 -40.44 15.47
C ILE A 157 35.90 -40.36 14.41
N PRO A 158 34.70 -40.97 14.63
CA PRO A 158 33.58 -40.85 13.70
C PRO A 158 33.20 -39.38 13.55
N GLY A 159 33.49 -38.81 12.38
CA GLY A 159 33.11 -37.43 12.06
C GLY A 159 31.59 -37.26 12.09
N PRO A 160 31.10 -36.04 12.20
CA PRO A 160 29.66 -35.74 12.30
C PRO A 160 28.95 -35.98 10.96
N SER A 161 28.80 -37.25 10.57
CA SER A 161 28.06 -37.68 9.38
C SER A 161 26.57 -37.31 9.42
N LEU A 162 26.03 -37.04 10.58
CA LEU A 162 24.62 -36.66 10.78
C LEU A 162 24.28 -35.22 10.41
N LEU A 163 25.24 -34.30 10.41
CA LEU A 163 24.98 -32.89 10.10
C LEU A 163 24.87 -32.59 8.61
N LEU A 164 25.49 -33.40 7.75
CA LEU A 164 25.44 -33.21 6.31
C LEU A 164 24.12 -33.73 5.69
N TYR A 165 23.45 -34.68 6.32
CA TYR A 165 22.18 -35.23 5.82
C TYR A 165 21.00 -34.32 5.95
N SER A 166 21.01 -33.35 6.89
CA SER A 166 19.93 -32.40 7.11
C SER A 166 19.99 -31.15 6.19
N LEU A 167 21.11 -30.93 5.51
CA LEU A 167 21.33 -29.78 4.62
C LEU A 167 21.08 -30.10 3.13
N SER A 168 20.80 -31.35 2.78
CA SER A 168 20.58 -31.80 1.40
C SER A 168 19.11 -32.01 1.00
N LYS A 169 18.17 -31.66 1.88
CA LYS A 169 16.71 -31.69 1.58
C LYS A 169 16.12 -30.31 1.52
#